data_28a73b74cbd85649b4a83055dde6c58c
#
_entry.id   28a73b74cbd85649b4a83055dde6c58c
#
_cell.length_a   1.000
_cell.length_b   1.000
_cell.length_c   1.000
_cell.angle_alpha   90.00
_cell.angle_beta   90.00
_cell.angle_gamma   90.00
#
_symmetry.space_group_name_H-M   'P 1'
#
loop_
_entity.id
_entity.type
_entity.pdbx_description
1 polymer ?
#
loop_
_entity_poly.entity_id
_entity_poly.type
_entity_poly.pdbx_seq_one_letter_code
_entity_poly.pdbx_strand_id
1 'polypeptide(L)'
;MKKARDSFYVALRDRLQVLNPSRQVLIRGVWRPGVLVEENESFAAIVPDNVFVLRWTKTMADAQHALVRTQQTCEVQYQTAGTASAGGLDRGTLLTAMDGELLSILEPQQIQKTDYGVTPPLAMGTRVCWTEPVFAQVVRERDRLVRKAEITVVSYEEAGEL
;
A
#
# COMPACT_ATOMS: atom_id res chain seq x y z
N MET A 1 9.50 12.52 -5.56
CA MET A 1 8.31 11.66 -5.80
C MET A 1 8.56 10.17 -5.49
N LYS A 2 9.59 9.56 -6.07
CA LYS A 2 9.90 8.12 -5.82
C LYS A 2 10.16 7.83 -4.34
N LYS A 3 10.98 8.61 -3.67
CA LYS A 3 11.33 8.40 -2.26
C LYS A 3 10.12 8.46 -1.33
N ALA A 4 9.12 9.29 -1.63
CA ALA A 4 7.86 9.33 -0.89
C ALA A 4 7.05 8.03 -1.07
N ARG A 5 6.97 7.48 -2.29
CA ARG A 5 6.33 6.19 -2.59
C ARG A 5 7.03 5.05 -1.86
N ASP A 6 8.35 5.00 -1.94
CA ASP A 6 9.15 3.98 -1.28
C ASP A 6 8.97 4.04 0.24
N SER A 7 8.99 5.24 0.82
CA SER A 7 8.76 5.44 2.26
C SER A 7 7.36 4.99 2.70
N PHE A 8 6.33 5.35 1.93
CA PHE A 8 4.95 4.92 2.19
C PHE A 8 4.82 3.40 2.13
N TYR A 9 5.33 2.78 1.07
CA TYR A 9 5.30 1.33 0.91
C TYR A 9 6.00 0.59 2.04
N VAL A 10 7.23 1.01 2.37
CA VAL A 10 8.02 0.37 3.44
C VAL A 10 7.31 0.49 4.78
N ALA A 11 6.71 1.65 5.07
CA ALA A 11 5.93 1.83 6.31
C ALA A 11 4.75 0.86 6.40
N LEU A 12 3.96 0.72 5.34
CA LEU A 12 2.83 -0.21 5.34
C LEU A 12 3.29 -1.66 5.48
N ARG A 13 4.33 -2.05 4.75
CA ARG A 13 4.90 -3.40 4.81
C ARG A 13 5.38 -3.76 6.22
N ASP A 14 6.15 -2.86 6.84
CA ASP A 14 6.75 -3.12 8.15
C ASP A 14 5.67 -3.13 9.25
N ARG A 15 4.68 -2.26 9.16
CA ARG A 15 3.53 -2.22 10.08
C ARG A 15 2.66 -3.48 9.94
N LEU A 16 2.42 -3.96 8.72
CA LEU A 16 1.68 -5.20 8.50
C LEU A 16 2.42 -6.40 9.10
N GLN A 17 3.72 -6.47 8.94
CA GLN A 17 4.54 -7.54 9.51
C GLN A 17 4.42 -7.63 11.04
N VAL A 18 4.29 -6.49 11.71
CA VAL A 18 4.05 -6.42 13.16
C VAL A 18 2.61 -6.77 13.51
N LEU A 19 1.65 -6.22 12.77
CA LEU A 19 0.21 -6.38 13.05
C LEU A 19 -0.28 -7.81 12.77
N ASN A 20 0.10 -8.36 11.63
CA ASN A 20 -0.29 -9.69 11.17
C ASN A 20 0.87 -10.40 10.47
N PRO A 21 1.79 -11.04 11.24
CA PRO A 21 2.95 -11.74 10.67
C PRO A 21 2.59 -12.89 9.72
N SER A 22 1.38 -13.44 9.81
CA SER A 22 0.92 -14.54 8.96
C SER A 22 0.41 -14.10 7.60
N ARG A 23 0.14 -12.78 7.40
CA ARG A 23 -0.24 -12.25 6.10
C ARG A 23 1.00 -12.07 5.23
N GLN A 24 1.36 -13.14 4.57
CA GLN A 24 2.55 -13.22 3.73
C GLN A 24 2.19 -13.69 2.32
N VAL A 25 3.08 -13.43 1.39
CA VAL A 25 3.00 -13.87 0.00
C VAL A 25 4.34 -14.43 -0.45
N LEU A 26 4.30 -15.50 -1.22
CA LEU A 26 5.49 -16.11 -1.82
C LEU A 26 5.74 -15.48 -3.20
N ILE A 27 6.82 -14.73 -3.32
CA ILE A 27 7.25 -14.11 -4.58
C ILE A 27 8.63 -14.62 -4.94
N ARG A 28 8.74 -15.27 -6.09
CA ARG A 28 10.01 -15.83 -6.61
C ARG A 28 10.78 -16.66 -5.57
N GLY A 29 10.04 -17.49 -4.82
CA GLY A 29 10.62 -18.37 -3.80
C GLY A 29 10.95 -17.70 -2.47
N VAL A 30 10.62 -16.42 -2.27
CA VAL A 30 10.85 -15.69 -1.03
C VAL A 30 9.53 -15.29 -0.40
N TRP A 31 9.33 -15.61 0.88
CA TRP A 31 8.19 -15.15 1.66
C TRP A 31 8.39 -13.69 2.08
N ARG A 32 7.37 -12.87 1.83
CA ARG A 32 7.37 -11.44 2.12
C ARG A 32 6.05 -11.03 2.76
N PRO A 33 6.02 -9.94 3.56
CA PRO A 33 4.77 -9.35 4.03
C PRO A 33 3.81 -9.08 2.85
N GLY A 34 2.52 -9.27 3.08
CA GLY A 34 1.48 -9.19 2.06
C GLY A 34 1.12 -7.76 1.63
N VAL A 35 2.11 -6.91 1.43
CA VAL A 35 2.00 -5.58 0.79
C VAL A 35 2.93 -5.55 -0.41
N LEU A 36 2.38 -5.36 -1.59
CA LEU A 36 3.09 -5.37 -2.86
C LEU A 36 2.83 -4.09 -3.64
N VAL A 37 3.76 -3.72 -4.51
CA VAL A 37 3.60 -2.60 -5.45
C VAL A 37 3.48 -3.15 -6.86
N GLU A 38 2.38 -2.88 -7.56
CA GLU A 38 2.08 -3.45 -8.88
C GLU A 38 3.22 -3.22 -9.88
N GLU A 39 3.76 -2.01 -9.93
CA GLU A 39 4.82 -1.64 -10.87
C GLU A 39 6.12 -2.42 -10.65
N ASN A 40 6.37 -2.91 -9.44
CA ASN A 40 7.60 -3.64 -9.11
C ASN A 40 7.43 -5.16 -9.22
N GLU A 41 6.22 -5.67 -9.04
CA GLU A 41 5.98 -7.10 -8.87
C GLU A 41 5.45 -7.78 -10.13
N SER A 42 5.20 -7.06 -11.22
CA SER A 42 4.85 -7.60 -12.54
C SER A 42 3.91 -8.84 -12.47
N PHE A 43 2.68 -8.64 -11.96
CA PHE A 43 1.67 -9.70 -11.92
C PHE A 43 1.11 -9.91 -13.34
N ALA A 44 1.51 -10.99 -13.98
CA ALA A 44 1.18 -11.23 -15.38
C ALA A 44 -0.33 -11.44 -15.63
N ALA A 45 -1.13 -11.88 -14.67
CA ALA A 45 -2.55 -12.15 -14.91
C ALA A 45 -3.45 -12.18 -13.65
N ILE A 46 -2.95 -12.47 -12.46
CA ILE A 46 -3.79 -12.71 -11.28
C ILE A 46 -3.22 -11.96 -10.07
N VAL A 47 -4.03 -11.08 -9.48
CA VAL A 47 -3.73 -10.48 -8.18
C VAL A 47 -3.79 -11.58 -7.13
N PRO A 48 -2.75 -11.76 -6.28
CA PRO A 48 -2.77 -12.75 -5.22
C PRO A 48 -3.89 -12.49 -4.22
N ASP A 49 -4.50 -13.57 -3.69
CA ASP A 49 -5.49 -13.46 -2.63
C ASP A 49 -4.82 -13.10 -1.29
N ASN A 50 -5.58 -12.40 -0.44
CA ASN A 50 -5.20 -12.07 0.93
C ASN A 50 -3.91 -11.20 1.06
N VAL A 51 -3.63 -10.38 0.07
CA VAL A 51 -2.55 -9.39 0.09
C VAL A 51 -3.05 -8.02 -0.35
N PHE A 52 -2.36 -6.96 0.05
CA PHE A 52 -2.60 -5.59 -0.37
C PHE A 52 -1.69 -5.25 -1.54
N VAL A 53 -2.27 -4.90 -2.69
CA VAL A 53 -1.54 -4.48 -3.88
C VAL A 53 -1.73 -2.99 -4.09
N LEU A 54 -0.62 -2.26 -4.03
CA LEU A 54 -0.57 -0.81 -4.20
C LEU A 54 -0.33 -0.47 -5.67
N ARG A 55 -1.10 0.48 -6.18
CA ARG A 55 -0.98 1.02 -7.53
C ARG A 55 -1.02 2.54 -7.49
N TRP A 56 -0.06 3.20 -8.11
CA TRP A 56 -0.01 4.65 -8.21
C TRP A 56 -0.78 5.12 -9.45
N THR A 57 -1.93 5.77 -9.23
CA THR A 57 -2.86 6.08 -10.32
C THR A 57 -2.79 7.52 -10.79
N LYS A 58 -2.41 8.45 -9.91
CA LYS A 58 -2.38 9.88 -10.23
C LYS A 58 -1.24 10.58 -9.50
N THR A 59 -0.63 11.53 -10.17
CA THR A 59 0.40 12.40 -9.57
C THR A 59 0.13 13.84 -9.96
N MET A 60 0.16 14.74 -8.98
CA MET A 60 0.09 16.18 -9.16
C MET A 60 1.29 16.82 -8.47
N ALA A 61 1.87 17.85 -9.07
CA ALA A 61 2.94 18.64 -8.49
C ALA A 61 2.52 20.11 -8.47
N ASP A 62 2.75 20.77 -7.34
CA ASP A 62 2.50 22.20 -7.15
C ASP A 62 3.81 22.88 -6.76
N ALA A 63 4.31 23.73 -7.64
CA ALA A 63 5.57 24.45 -7.50
C ALA A 63 5.39 25.89 -6.98
N GLN A 64 4.22 26.25 -6.44
CA GLN A 64 3.94 27.60 -5.94
C GLN A 64 4.62 27.93 -4.61
N HIS A 65 5.25 26.94 -3.97
CA HIS A 65 5.92 27.06 -2.68
C HIS A 65 7.44 26.93 -2.82
N ALA A 66 8.16 27.26 -1.76
CA ALA A 66 9.64 27.13 -1.72
C ALA A 66 10.13 25.69 -1.99
N LEU A 67 9.32 24.71 -1.63
CA LEU A 67 9.51 23.30 -2.00
C LEU A 67 8.32 22.86 -2.86
N VAL A 68 8.58 22.05 -3.85
CA VAL A 68 7.52 21.47 -4.69
C VAL A 68 6.70 20.49 -3.85
N ARG A 69 5.41 20.77 -3.72
CA ARG A 69 4.46 19.86 -3.08
C ARG A 69 3.98 18.84 -4.09
N THR A 70 4.15 17.56 -3.79
CA THR A 70 3.60 16.47 -4.60
C THR A 70 2.40 15.84 -3.89
N GLN A 71 1.39 15.52 -4.67
CA GLN A 71 0.23 14.77 -4.24
C GLN A 71 0.05 13.58 -5.18
N GLN A 72 0.02 12.39 -4.61
CA GLN A 72 -0.05 11.14 -5.36
C GLN A 72 -1.22 10.32 -4.84
N THR A 73 -2.00 9.74 -5.75
CA THR A 73 -3.08 8.83 -5.40
C THR A 73 -2.57 7.41 -5.48
N CYS A 74 -2.70 6.68 -4.38
CA CYS A 74 -2.44 5.26 -4.28
C CYS A 74 -3.76 4.50 -4.19
N GLU A 75 -4.05 3.65 -5.16
CA GLU A 75 -5.12 2.66 -5.07
C GLU A 75 -4.55 1.39 -4.41
N VAL A 76 -5.20 0.92 -3.36
CA VAL A 76 -4.89 -0.36 -2.71
C VAL A 76 -5.99 -1.34 -3.06
N GLN A 77 -5.64 -2.40 -3.78
CA GLN A 77 -6.57 -3.48 -4.12
C GLN A 77 -6.24 -4.72 -3.31
N TYR A 78 -7.27 -5.40 -2.81
CA TYR A 78 -7.15 -6.68 -2.15
C TYR A 78 -8.42 -7.50 -2.34
N GLN A 79 -8.27 -8.81 -2.22
CA GLN A 79 -9.34 -9.78 -2.49
C GLN A 79 -9.17 -11.03 -1.66
N THR A 80 -10.25 -11.78 -1.52
CA THR A 80 -10.23 -13.10 -0.88
C THR A 80 -11.27 -14.03 -1.49
N ALA A 81 -10.91 -15.30 -1.62
CA ALA A 81 -11.83 -16.38 -1.98
C ALA A 81 -12.44 -17.06 -0.74
N GLY A 82 -12.11 -16.60 0.45
CA GLY A 82 -12.44 -17.30 1.70
C GLY A 82 -11.47 -18.45 1.99
N THR A 83 -11.77 -19.23 3.01
CA THR A 83 -11.01 -20.43 3.32
C THR A 83 -11.64 -21.66 2.67
N ALA A 84 -10.79 -22.62 2.28
CA ALA A 84 -11.24 -23.89 1.71
C ALA A 84 -12.09 -24.70 2.71
N SER A 85 -11.72 -24.66 3.99
CA SER A 85 -12.46 -25.35 5.07
C SER A 85 -13.88 -24.82 5.29
N ALA A 86 -14.12 -23.53 5.03
CA ALA A 86 -15.45 -22.92 5.09
C ALA A 86 -16.17 -22.92 3.73
N GLY A 87 -15.61 -23.53 2.69
CA GLY A 87 -16.18 -23.50 1.34
C GLY A 87 -16.31 -22.08 0.77
N GLY A 88 -15.50 -21.14 1.27
CA GLY A 88 -15.56 -19.74 0.88
C GLY A 88 -16.71 -18.94 1.52
N LEU A 89 -17.48 -19.48 2.44
CA LEU A 89 -18.58 -18.78 3.11
C LEU A 89 -18.12 -17.66 4.04
N ASP A 90 -16.85 -17.66 4.44
CA ASP A 90 -16.20 -16.67 5.30
C ASP A 90 -15.57 -15.48 4.55
N ARG A 91 -15.79 -15.37 3.24
CA ARG A 91 -15.21 -14.27 2.40
C ARG A 91 -15.47 -12.89 2.98
N GLY A 92 -16.70 -12.62 3.37
CA GLY A 92 -17.08 -11.31 3.92
C GLY A 92 -16.36 -11.01 5.23
N THR A 93 -16.23 -11.98 6.12
CA THR A 93 -15.50 -11.85 7.39
C THR A 93 -14.02 -11.58 7.15
N LEU A 94 -13.39 -12.32 6.23
CA LEU A 94 -11.97 -12.13 5.90
C LEU A 94 -11.72 -10.78 5.23
N LEU A 95 -12.62 -10.35 4.33
CA LEU A 95 -12.48 -9.04 3.69
C LEU A 95 -12.60 -7.90 4.71
N THR A 96 -13.56 -8.00 5.65
CA THR A 96 -13.72 -7.01 6.74
C THR A 96 -12.48 -6.98 7.66
N ALA A 97 -11.88 -8.13 7.92
CA ALA A 97 -10.63 -8.18 8.68
C ALA A 97 -9.49 -7.45 7.93
N MET A 98 -9.41 -7.61 6.62
CA MET A 98 -8.45 -6.88 5.79
C MET A 98 -8.72 -5.37 5.77
N ASP A 99 -9.99 -4.94 5.74
CA ASP A 99 -10.36 -3.52 5.87
C ASP A 99 -9.80 -2.94 7.19
N GLY A 100 -9.98 -3.66 8.30
CA GLY A 100 -9.45 -3.27 9.62
C GLY A 100 -7.93 -3.26 9.69
N GLU A 101 -7.26 -4.22 9.08
CA GLU A 101 -5.78 -4.25 8.98
C GLU A 101 -5.27 -3.05 8.18
N LEU A 102 -5.89 -2.73 7.04
CA LEU A 102 -5.50 -1.58 6.23
C LEU A 102 -5.62 -0.27 7.01
N LEU A 103 -6.74 -0.06 7.72
CA LEU A 103 -6.90 1.09 8.60
C LEU A 103 -5.79 1.16 9.66
N SER A 104 -5.47 0.05 10.28
CA SER A 104 -4.46 -0.01 11.35
C SER A 104 -3.04 0.28 10.84
N ILE A 105 -2.66 -0.25 9.68
CA ILE A 105 -1.31 0.00 9.13
C ILE A 105 -1.14 1.40 8.54
N LEU A 106 -2.24 2.09 8.28
CA LEU A 106 -2.22 3.49 7.83
C LEU A 106 -2.04 4.48 8.99
N GLU A 107 -2.16 4.05 10.25
CA GLU A 107 -1.94 4.91 11.42
C GLU A 107 -0.52 4.76 12.01
N PRO A 108 0.13 5.88 12.41
CA PRO A 108 -0.22 7.27 12.16
C PRO A 108 -0.08 7.65 10.69
N GLN A 109 -0.85 8.67 10.25
CA GLN A 109 -0.92 9.10 8.84
C GLN A 109 0.27 9.95 8.39
N GLN A 110 1.42 9.73 8.97
CA GLN A 110 2.67 10.41 8.61
C GLN A 110 3.91 9.60 9.00
N ILE A 111 4.97 9.78 8.23
CA ILE A 111 6.30 9.22 8.51
C ILE A 111 7.39 10.19 8.08
N GLN A 112 8.61 9.96 8.56
CA GLN A 112 9.81 10.57 8.01
C GLN A 112 10.05 10.05 6.59
N LYS A 113 10.24 10.95 5.63
CA LYS A 113 10.67 10.54 4.28
C LYS A 113 12.09 9.98 4.36
N THR A 114 12.34 8.86 3.70
CA THR A 114 13.62 8.16 3.74
C THR A 114 14.08 7.83 2.32
N ASP A 115 15.36 8.05 2.07
CA ASP A 115 16.01 7.62 0.84
C ASP A 115 16.53 6.18 1.02
N TYR A 116 15.85 5.25 0.37
CA TYR A 116 16.23 3.84 0.33
C TYR A 116 17.18 3.50 -0.83
N GLY A 117 17.54 4.48 -1.65
CA GLY A 117 18.52 4.31 -2.74
C GLY A 117 19.97 4.34 -2.27
N VAL A 118 20.20 4.65 -1.00
CA VAL A 118 21.53 4.68 -0.37
C VAL A 118 21.61 3.66 0.77
N THR A 119 22.83 3.22 1.11
CA THR A 119 23.06 2.26 2.20
C THR A 119 24.05 2.85 3.19
N PRO A 120 23.68 3.01 4.48
CA PRO A 120 22.36 2.75 5.05
C PRO A 120 21.29 3.74 4.55
N PRO A 121 19.99 3.40 4.65
CA PRO A 121 18.92 4.32 4.29
C PRO A 121 19.02 5.65 5.06
N LEU A 122 18.81 6.77 4.34
CA LEU A 122 19.01 8.11 4.87
C LEU A 122 17.67 8.80 5.12
N ALA A 123 17.45 9.25 6.37
CA ALA A 123 16.31 10.11 6.70
C ALA A 123 16.46 11.48 6.05
N MET A 124 15.40 11.97 5.42
CA MET A 124 15.36 13.26 4.73
C MET A 124 14.76 14.36 5.63
N GLY A 125 14.84 15.61 5.21
CA GLY A 125 14.34 16.76 5.97
C GLY A 125 12.81 16.89 5.97
N THR A 126 12.12 16.25 5.02
CA THR A 126 10.68 16.33 4.85
C THR A 126 9.96 15.07 5.29
N ARG A 127 8.63 15.16 5.39
CA ARG A 127 7.76 14.03 5.78
C ARG A 127 6.88 13.59 4.62
N VAL A 128 6.40 12.37 4.72
CA VAL A 128 5.32 11.83 3.89
C VAL A 128 4.08 11.75 4.77
N CYS A 129 2.99 12.36 4.30
CA CYS A 129 1.69 12.35 4.97
C CYS A 129 0.65 11.73 4.03
N TRP A 130 -0.42 11.18 4.58
CA TRP A 130 -1.52 10.65 3.78
C TRP A 130 -2.87 10.83 4.45
N THR A 131 -3.92 10.68 3.64
CA THR A 131 -5.31 10.76 4.10
C THR A 131 -5.79 9.39 4.60
N GLU A 132 -6.93 9.39 5.28
CA GLU A 132 -7.70 8.17 5.49
C GLU A 132 -8.06 7.50 4.16
N PRO A 133 -8.17 6.17 4.12
CA PRO A 133 -8.57 5.47 2.92
C PRO A 133 -10.05 5.71 2.62
N VAL A 134 -10.36 5.92 1.35
CA VAL A 134 -11.73 5.94 0.84
C VAL A 134 -12.03 4.58 0.22
N PHE A 135 -12.84 3.78 0.89
CA PHE A 135 -13.19 2.44 0.42
C PHE A 135 -14.26 2.51 -0.68
N ALA A 136 -13.98 1.83 -1.78
CA ALA A 136 -14.96 1.59 -2.81
C ALA A 136 -15.93 0.48 -2.40
N GLN A 137 -17.02 0.32 -3.12
CA GLN A 137 -17.96 -0.78 -2.95
C GLN A 137 -17.26 -2.12 -3.16
N VAL A 138 -17.66 -3.14 -2.39
CA VAL A 138 -17.21 -4.52 -2.62
C VAL A 138 -17.74 -5.01 -3.95
N VAL A 139 -16.89 -5.61 -4.77
CA VAL A 139 -17.25 -6.24 -6.03
C VAL A 139 -17.05 -7.74 -5.90
N ARG A 140 -18.02 -8.50 -6.39
CA ARG A 140 -17.90 -9.96 -6.51
C ARG A 140 -17.37 -10.29 -7.89
N GLU A 141 -16.21 -10.92 -7.95
CA GLU A 141 -15.60 -11.42 -9.17
C GLU A 141 -15.45 -12.94 -9.08
N ARG A 142 -16.31 -13.69 -9.77
CA ARG A 142 -16.37 -15.16 -9.71
C ARG A 142 -16.59 -15.64 -8.26
N ASP A 143 -15.59 -16.31 -7.68
CA ASP A 143 -15.57 -16.84 -6.32
C ASP A 143 -14.89 -15.93 -5.29
N ARG A 144 -14.50 -14.70 -5.70
CA ARG A 144 -13.79 -13.73 -4.86
C ARG A 144 -14.63 -12.53 -4.52
N LEU A 145 -14.37 -11.95 -3.35
CA LEU A 145 -14.75 -10.58 -3.04
C LEU A 145 -13.52 -9.68 -3.19
N VAL A 146 -13.69 -8.61 -3.93
CA VAL A 146 -12.64 -7.62 -4.23
C VAL A 146 -12.99 -6.29 -3.60
N ARG A 147 -12.02 -5.66 -2.95
CA ARG A 147 -12.10 -4.31 -2.40
C ARG A 147 -10.99 -3.45 -2.97
N LYS A 148 -11.31 -2.19 -3.22
CA LYS A 148 -10.34 -1.13 -3.51
C LYS A 148 -10.48 -0.03 -2.46
N ALA A 149 -9.36 0.56 -2.10
CA ALA A 149 -9.31 1.76 -1.27
C ALA A 149 -8.38 2.78 -1.93
N GLU A 150 -8.75 4.05 -1.90
CA GLU A 150 -7.96 5.13 -2.45
C GLU A 150 -7.38 5.98 -1.32
N ILE A 151 -6.09 6.28 -1.39
CA ILE A 151 -5.33 7.02 -0.39
C ILE A 151 -4.59 8.12 -1.11
N THR A 152 -4.70 9.35 -0.63
CA THR A 152 -3.90 10.47 -1.11
C THR A 152 -2.65 10.62 -0.28
N VAL A 153 -1.50 10.49 -0.90
CA VAL A 153 -0.17 10.62 -0.30
C VAL A 153 0.43 11.96 -0.70
N VAL A 154 0.86 12.75 0.27
CA VAL A 154 1.41 14.10 0.10
C VAL A 154 2.84 14.15 0.62
N SER A 155 3.72 14.77 -0.14
CA SER A 155 5.11 15.01 0.23
C SER A 155 5.61 16.34 -0.33
N TYR A 156 6.66 16.88 0.28
CA TYR A 156 7.43 17.99 -0.28
C TYR A 156 8.74 17.44 -0.85
N GLU A 157 9.07 17.83 -2.08
CA GLU A 157 10.30 17.38 -2.72
C GLU A 157 11.48 18.27 -2.32
N GLU A 158 12.58 17.67 -1.93
CA GLU A 158 13.82 18.36 -1.60
C GLU A 158 14.66 18.61 -2.85
N ALA A 159 15.66 19.46 -2.73
CA ALA A 159 16.55 19.75 -3.86
C ALA A 159 17.20 18.45 -4.40
N GLY A 160 17.09 18.24 -5.71
CA GLY A 160 17.62 17.06 -6.39
C GLY A 160 16.69 15.84 -6.44
N GLU A 161 15.44 15.96 -5.99
CA GLU A 161 14.44 14.89 -6.10
C GLU A 161 13.56 14.96 -7.36
N LEU A 162 13.60 16.06 -8.08
CA LEU A 162 12.80 16.31 -9.31
C LEU A 162 13.58 15.93 -10.57
#